data_97ad7d5302c70f2b3fafd8efb6b551f8
#
_entry.id   97ad7d5302c70f2b3fafd8efb6b551f8
#
_cell.length_a   1.000
_cell.length_b   1.000
_cell.length_c   1.000
_cell.angle_alpha   90.00
_cell.angle_beta   90.00
_cell.angle_gamma   90.00
#
_symmetry.space_group_name_H-M   'P 1'
#
loop_
_entity.id
_entity.type
_entity.pdbx_description
1 polymer ?
#
loop_
_entity_poly.entity_id
_entity_poly.type
_entity_poly.pdbx_seq_one_letter_code
_entity_poly.pdbx_strand_id
1 'polypeptide(L)'
;ELRQQAEAVAKANNGVTTSVDEDGVIEHEKARPIFSIIRDMDRVCTDMDLYYRRITYRFLPEYADAVQQLADSLPKQATSEDDDSDDSITQQSQYSLIDKGEFIQLQVPEAFEQEVNKRLARFGIDEQTVTHPVTPKYAKLIATLKEFFPEGKQIIFTDEKTQHQKLKRIICNALNLEPSKVRILNAQTVAEAGKTGKKLKAVKPPKELPDEPTDAQIAKYNEQMALYDAYIAQQNEMSLGGLEKIAADFQEGRTPIIICNKKAEVGINLHRGTTDIHHLTLPWTPASVAQRNGRGARVGSNRASVRVHYYCGKGSFDEYRLKTLKRKAGWISDILRSDKSEMENADANDMIEMQMYTAKDDGERLAMMQVQMDKAKAAQRARQKEQAAIDLQNYIKAQHAAGEDVAALTAELERSKAELEKTTAEVAKFKQAVMAKAANN
;
A
#
# COMPACT_ATOMS: atom_id res chain seq x y z
N GLU A 1 -9.89 19.47 5.93
CA GLU A 1 -10.34 18.91 7.20
C GLU A 1 -9.28 18.00 7.82
N LEU A 2 -8.89 16.86 7.20
CA LEU A 2 -7.86 15.95 7.74
C LEU A 2 -6.51 16.64 8.00
N ARG A 3 -6.09 17.58 7.14
CA ARG A 3 -4.90 18.38 7.37
C ARG A 3 -5.03 19.26 8.60
N GLN A 4 -6.16 19.92 8.80
CA GLN A 4 -6.45 20.74 9.98
C GLN A 4 -6.44 19.89 11.27
N GLN A 5 -7.00 18.67 11.23
CA GLN A 5 -6.93 17.72 12.34
C GLN A 5 -5.48 17.32 12.65
N ALA A 6 -4.66 17.04 11.61
CA ALA A 6 -3.25 16.71 11.81
C ALA A 6 -2.46 17.86 12.42
N GLU A 7 -2.73 19.12 12.02
CA GLU A 7 -2.13 20.32 12.61
C GLU A 7 -2.56 20.49 14.08
N ALA A 8 -3.86 20.30 14.39
CA ALA A 8 -4.38 20.41 15.75
C ALA A 8 -3.70 19.37 16.67
N VAL A 9 -3.53 18.13 16.20
CA VAL A 9 -2.84 17.08 16.95
C VAL A 9 -1.35 17.39 17.13
N ALA A 10 -0.70 17.94 16.11
CA ALA A 10 0.71 18.33 16.20
C ALA A 10 0.94 19.49 17.18
N LYS A 11 -0.07 20.37 17.38
CA LYS A 11 -0.05 21.49 18.33
C LYS A 11 -0.38 21.06 19.75
N ALA A 12 -1.13 19.99 19.95
CA ALA A 12 -1.56 19.53 21.26
C ALA A 12 -0.39 18.89 22.04
N ASN A 13 0.18 19.64 22.98
CA ASN A 13 1.33 19.19 23.81
C ASN A 13 1.03 17.94 24.67
N ASN A 14 -0.24 17.61 24.93
CA ASN A 14 -0.66 16.52 25.82
C ASN A 14 -1.66 15.54 25.17
N GLY A 15 -1.80 15.53 23.85
CA GLY A 15 -2.75 14.66 23.18
C GLY A 15 -4.23 15.04 23.41
N VAL A 16 -4.50 16.28 23.85
CA VAL A 16 -5.85 16.82 24.04
C VAL A 16 -5.97 18.06 23.15
N THR A 17 -7.00 18.10 22.32
CA THR A 17 -7.40 19.31 21.57
C THR A 17 -8.47 20.05 22.35
N THR A 18 -8.34 21.37 22.43
CA THR A 18 -9.38 22.25 22.98
C THR A 18 -10.15 22.90 21.85
N SER A 19 -11.44 22.71 21.82
CA SER A 19 -12.37 23.47 20.98
C SER A 19 -13.26 24.34 21.86
N VAL A 20 -13.62 25.49 21.35
CA VAL A 20 -14.60 26.39 22.00
C VAL A 20 -15.85 26.34 21.13
N ASP A 21 -16.97 25.92 21.68
CA ASP A 21 -18.24 25.91 20.98
C ASP A 21 -18.81 27.32 20.77
N GLU A 22 -19.95 27.44 20.07
CA GLU A 22 -20.60 28.73 19.80
C GLU A 22 -21.10 29.43 21.09
N ASP A 23 -21.22 28.68 22.17
CA ASP A 23 -21.65 29.18 23.49
C ASP A 23 -20.47 29.52 24.42
N GLY A 24 -19.22 29.41 23.93
CA GLY A 24 -18.00 29.73 24.66
C GLY A 24 -17.58 28.67 25.68
N VAL A 25 -18.13 27.46 25.61
CA VAL A 25 -17.77 26.34 26.47
C VAL A 25 -16.51 25.69 25.90
N ILE A 26 -15.49 25.50 26.73
CA ILE A 26 -14.24 24.87 26.36
C ILE A 26 -14.42 23.33 26.43
N GLU A 27 -14.51 22.68 25.27
CA GLU A 27 -14.49 21.22 25.20
C GLU A 27 -13.06 20.71 25.05
N HIS A 28 -12.72 19.73 25.89
CA HIS A 28 -11.47 19.02 25.84
C HIS A 28 -11.68 17.68 25.13
N GLU A 29 -11.38 17.62 23.85
CA GLU A 29 -11.46 16.39 23.09
C GLU A 29 -10.11 15.68 23.06
N LYS A 30 -10.10 14.37 23.30
CA LYS A 30 -8.89 13.57 23.17
C LYS A 30 -8.46 13.58 21.70
N ALA A 31 -7.28 14.12 21.42
CA ALA A 31 -6.78 14.20 20.06
C ALA A 31 -6.66 12.80 19.41
N ARG A 32 -7.17 12.66 18.20
CA ARG A 32 -7.01 11.42 17.43
C ARG A 32 -5.52 11.11 17.26
N PRO A 33 -5.07 9.83 17.40
CA PRO A 33 -3.69 9.47 17.17
C PRO A 33 -3.23 9.90 15.76
N ILE A 34 -2.08 10.56 15.65
CA ILE A 34 -1.55 11.07 14.36
C ILE A 34 -1.49 9.98 13.29
N PHE A 35 -1.19 8.74 13.67
CA PHE A 35 -1.17 7.60 12.73
C PHE A 35 -2.54 7.26 12.16
N SER A 36 -3.64 7.50 12.88
CA SER A 36 -4.99 7.29 12.34
C SER A 36 -5.31 8.34 11.27
N ILE A 37 -4.92 9.60 11.49
CA ILE A 37 -5.10 10.69 10.53
C ILE A 37 -4.27 10.42 9.26
N ILE A 38 -3.03 9.99 9.42
CA ILE A 38 -2.15 9.60 8.31
C ILE A 38 -2.79 8.48 7.47
N ARG A 39 -3.34 7.46 8.13
CA ARG A 39 -4.04 6.36 7.46
C ARG A 39 -5.26 6.85 6.69
N ASP A 40 -6.02 7.79 7.26
CA ASP A 40 -7.19 8.35 6.59
C ASP A 40 -6.79 9.24 5.39
N MET A 41 -5.72 10.01 5.50
CA MET A 41 -5.14 10.74 4.36
C MET A 41 -4.72 9.81 3.21
N ASP A 42 -4.13 8.67 3.55
CA ASP A 42 -3.73 7.62 2.59
C ASP A 42 -4.96 7.00 1.89
N ARG A 43 -6.01 6.73 2.65
CA ARG A 43 -7.29 6.23 2.15
C ARG A 43 -7.96 7.20 1.20
N VAL A 44 -8.05 8.49 1.57
CA VAL A 44 -8.61 9.55 0.70
C VAL A 44 -7.83 9.66 -0.62
N CYS A 45 -6.51 9.52 -0.59
CA CYS A 45 -5.68 9.55 -1.80
C CYS A 45 -5.98 8.38 -2.75
N THR A 46 -6.48 7.28 -2.23
CA THR A 46 -6.83 6.10 -3.04
C THR A 46 -8.28 6.12 -3.45
N ASP A 47 -9.21 6.22 -2.50
CA ASP A 47 -10.65 6.30 -2.76
C ASP A 47 -11.39 6.91 -1.54
N MET A 48 -12.31 7.81 -1.80
CA MET A 48 -13.14 8.44 -0.75
C MET A 48 -14.02 7.41 -0.02
N ASP A 49 -14.45 6.36 -0.68
CA ASP A 49 -15.21 5.26 -0.07
C ASP A 49 -14.43 4.62 1.09
N LEU A 50 -13.10 4.53 1.00
CA LEU A 50 -12.24 4.01 2.08
C LEU A 50 -12.27 4.89 3.33
N TYR A 51 -12.31 6.21 3.15
CA TYR A 51 -12.38 7.15 4.27
C TYR A 51 -13.72 7.05 5.00
N TYR A 52 -14.82 7.03 4.23
CA TYR A 52 -16.17 6.92 4.77
C TYR A 52 -16.56 5.48 5.15
N ARG A 53 -15.68 4.49 4.96
CA ARG A 53 -15.96 3.07 5.17
C ARG A 53 -17.25 2.63 4.47
N ARG A 54 -17.44 3.08 3.24
CA ARG A 54 -18.61 2.81 2.41
C ARG A 54 -18.18 2.26 1.05
N ILE A 55 -19.13 1.65 0.35
CA ILE A 55 -18.97 1.26 -1.05
C ILE A 55 -20.06 1.92 -1.86
N THR A 56 -19.65 2.62 -2.89
CA THR A 56 -20.56 3.31 -3.82
C THR A 56 -20.74 2.46 -5.07
N TYR A 57 -21.99 2.03 -5.28
CA TYR A 57 -22.43 1.33 -6.49
C TYR A 57 -23.17 2.29 -7.40
N ARG A 58 -23.09 2.05 -8.73
CA ARG A 58 -23.87 2.72 -9.74
C ARG A 58 -24.58 1.69 -10.60
N PHE A 59 -25.87 1.86 -10.77
CA PHE A 59 -26.75 0.99 -11.53
C PHE A 59 -27.38 1.77 -12.68
N LEU A 60 -27.75 1.07 -13.76
CA LEU A 60 -28.51 1.69 -14.83
C LEU A 60 -29.91 2.12 -14.33
N PRO A 61 -30.50 3.21 -14.86
CA PRO A 61 -31.80 3.71 -14.42
C PRO A 61 -32.94 2.68 -14.48
N GLU A 62 -32.85 1.72 -15.41
CA GLU A 62 -33.82 0.63 -15.58
C GLU A 62 -33.95 -0.28 -14.35
N TYR A 63 -32.92 -0.29 -13.45
CA TYR A 63 -32.94 -1.07 -12.23
C TYR A 63 -33.43 -0.27 -10.99
N ALA A 64 -34.02 0.91 -11.17
CA ALA A 64 -34.42 1.79 -10.04
C ALA A 64 -35.23 1.05 -8.97
N ASP A 65 -36.32 0.39 -9.35
CA ASP A 65 -37.19 -0.35 -8.45
C ASP A 65 -36.47 -1.54 -7.80
N ALA A 66 -35.65 -2.26 -8.56
CA ALA A 66 -34.87 -3.40 -8.07
C ALA A 66 -33.82 -2.97 -7.05
N VAL A 67 -33.15 -1.84 -7.30
CA VAL A 67 -32.14 -1.26 -6.38
C VAL A 67 -32.79 -0.74 -5.11
N GLN A 68 -33.99 -0.15 -5.17
CA GLN A 68 -34.76 0.25 -4.00
C GLN A 68 -35.09 -0.97 -3.15
N GLN A 69 -35.63 -2.03 -3.76
CA GLN A 69 -35.95 -3.30 -3.06
C GLN A 69 -34.69 -3.95 -2.46
N LEU A 70 -33.56 -3.94 -3.19
CA LEU A 70 -32.29 -4.39 -2.68
C LEU A 70 -31.87 -3.61 -1.44
N ALA A 71 -31.92 -2.28 -1.49
CA ALA A 71 -31.57 -1.41 -0.38
C ALA A 71 -32.44 -1.65 0.85
N ASP A 72 -33.77 -1.76 0.65
CA ASP A 72 -34.73 -2.05 1.73
C ASP A 72 -34.55 -3.44 2.34
N SER A 73 -33.99 -4.38 1.59
CA SER A 73 -33.69 -5.74 2.06
C SER A 73 -32.42 -5.84 2.92
N LEU A 74 -31.58 -4.80 2.94
CA LEU A 74 -30.33 -4.82 3.72
C LEU A 74 -30.62 -4.79 5.24
N PRO A 75 -29.76 -5.37 6.07
CA PRO A 75 -29.92 -5.36 7.52
C PRO A 75 -29.96 -3.94 8.08
N LYS A 76 -30.82 -3.68 9.06
CA LYS A 76 -30.98 -2.35 9.65
C LYS A 76 -29.90 -1.93 10.65
N GLN A 77 -29.01 -2.82 11.07
CA GLN A 77 -27.86 -2.55 11.95
C GLN A 77 -26.66 -3.38 11.53
N ALA A 78 -25.51 -2.73 11.37
CA ALA A 78 -24.22 -3.42 11.40
C ALA A 78 -23.85 -3.58 12.87
N THR A 79 -23.97 -4.79 13.42
CA THR A 79 -23.41 -5.12 14.73
C THR A 79 -21.92 -5.30 14.56
N SER A 80 -21.12 -4.26 14.87
CA SER A 80 -19.68 -4.41 15.12
C SER A 80 -19.50 -4.54 16.63
N GLU A 81 -19.27 -5.77 17.11
CA GLU A 81 -18.97 -6.04 18.52
C GLU A 81 -17.50 -5.74 18.90
N ASP A 82 -16.65 -5.33 17.97
CA ASP A 82 -15.22 -5.12 18.21
C ASP A 82 -14.72 -3.84 17.53
N ASP A 83 -15.04 -2.67 18.06
CA ASP A 83 -14.24 -1.48 17.74
C ASP A 83 -14.33 -0.41 18.83
N ASP A 84 -13.29 -0.32 19.66
CA ASP A 84 -13.00 0.77 20.60
C ASP A 84 -12.63 2.08 19.87
N SER A 85 -13.14 2.31 18.68
CA SER A 85 -12.96 3.57 17.97
C SER A 85 -14.13 4.51 18.28
N ASP A 86 -13.82 5.58 18.96
CA ASP A 86 -14.63 6.78 19.17
C ASP A 86 -15.12 7.34 17.81
N ASP A 87 -16.26 6.87 17.36
CA ASP A 87 -16.86 7.24 16.08
C ASP A 87 -18.11 8.09 16.27
N SER A 88 -17.91 9.38 16.50
CA SER A 88 -18.97 10.40 16.35
C SER A 88 -19.52 10.53 14.92
N ILE A 89 -19.00 9.73 13.95
CA ILE A 89 -19.44 9.69 12.54
C ILE A 89 -20.53 8.64 12.29
N THR A 90 -20.90 7.81 13.28
CA THR A 90 -21.69 6.58 13.08
C THR A 90 -23.21 6.74 13.09
N GLN A 91 -23.76 7.95 13.10
CA GLN A 91 -25.22 8.15 13.06
C GLN A 91 -25.81 8.49 11.68
N GLN A 92 -25.06 8.38 10.58
CA GLN A 92 -25.64 8.55 9.25
C GLN A 92 -26.33 7.26 8.78
N SER A 93 -27.52 7.43 8.19
CA SER A 93 -28.38 6.39 7.60
C SER A 93 -27.60 5.24 6.99
N GLN A 94 -28.03 4.00 7.26
CA GLN A 94 -27.37 2.76 6.90
C GLN A 94 -27.04 2.62 5.40
N TYR A 95 -27.83 3.22 4.54
CA TYR A 95 -27.56 3.36 3.12
C TYR A 95 -28.05 4.72 2.61
N SER A 96 -27.49 5.16 1.49
CA SER A 96 -27.96 6.34 0.76
C SER A 96 -28.22 5.93 -0.68
N LEU A 97 -29.45 6.23 -1.14
CA LEU A 97 -29.87 6.01 -2.52
C LEU A 97 -30.13 7.36 -3.19
N ILE A 98 -29.47 7.62 -4.31
CA ILE A 98 -29.56 8.91 -5.00
C ILE A 98 -29.74 8.64 -6.50
N ASP A 99 -30.83 9.13 -7.06
CA ASP A 99 -31.01 9.16 -8.51
C ASP A 99 -30.24 10.35 -9.10
N LYS A 100 -29.38 10.06 -10.08
CA LYS A 100 -28.60 11.06 -10.84
C LYS A 100 -29.09 11.22 -12.26
N GLY A 101 -30.20 10.58 -12.65
CA GLY A 101 -30.74 10.57 -13.99
C GLY A 101 -30.01 9.60 -14.91
N GLU A 102 -28.69 9.70 -15.04
CA GLU A 102 -27.87 8.78 -15.85
C GLU A 102 -27.62 7.44 -15.15
N PHE A 103 -27.66 7.41 -13.83
CA PHE A 103 -27.46 6.21 -13.00
C PHE A 103 -28.10 6.38 -11.62
N ILE A 104 -28.46 5.24 -11.02
CA ILE A 104 -28.87 5.16 -9.61
C ILE A 104 -27.63 4.88 -8.78
N GLN A 105 -27.34 5.73 -7.81
CA GLN A 105 -26.21 5.56 -6.90
C GLN A 105 -26.67 5.03 -5.54
N LEU A 106 -26.17 3.86 -5.16
CA LEU A 106 -26.37 3.25 -3.85
C LEU A 106 -25.04 3.28 -3.08
N GLN A 107 -25.04 3.88 -1.91
CA GLN A 107 -23.91 3.83 -0.98
C GLN A 107 -24.30 2.98 0.23
N VAL A 108 -23.48 2.01 0.55
CA VAL A 108 -23.67 1.12 1.70
C VAL A 108 -22.40 1.06 2.56
N PRO A 109 -22.48 0.78 3.87
CA PRO A 109 -21.33 0.44 4.68
C PRO A 109 -20.52 -0.72 4.05
N GLU A 110 -19.18 -0.69 4.17
CA GLU A 110 -18.32 -1.73 3.61
C GLU A 110 -18.64 -3.14 4.11
N ALA A 111 -19.17 -3.25 5.35
CA ALA A 111 -19.61 -4.52 5.92
C ALA A 111 -20.72 -5.20 5.12
N PHE A 112 -21.49 -4.46 4.34
CA PHE A 112 -22.59 -4.99 3.54
C PHE A 112 -22.21 -5.34 2.10
N GLU A 113 -20.96 -5.14 1.69
CA GLU A 113 -20.50 -5.45 0.34
C GLU A 113 -20.88 -6.87 -0.10
N GLN A 114 -20.60 -7.86 0.76
CA GLN A 114 -20.90 -9.26 0.43
C GLN A 114 -22.40 -9.52 0.32
N GLU A 115 -23.21 -8.88 1.16
CA GLU A 115 -24.66 -9.04 1.13
C GLU A 115 -25.26 -8.39 -0.13
N VAL A 116 -24.81 -7.21 -0.50
CA VAL A 116 -25.22 -6.57 -1.77
C VAL A 116 -24.88 -7.48 -2.93
N ASN A 117 -23.64 -7.94 -3.05
CA ASN A 117 -23.17 -8.76 -4.15
C ASN A 117 -23.94 -10.09 -4.28
N LYS A 118 -24.28 -10.76 -3.15
CA LYS A 118 -25.08 -11.99 -3.15
C LYS A 118 -26.53 -11.77 -3.59
N ARG A 119 -27.07 -10.58 -3.37
CA ARG A 119 -28.48 -10.27 -3.62
C ARG A 119 -28.75 -9.69 -5.00
N LEU A 120 -27.74 -9.21 -5.73
CA LEU A 120 -27.91 -8.62 -7.07
C LEU A 120 -28.76 -9.51 -7.99
N ALA A 121 -28.36 -10.77 -8.16
CA ALA A 121 -29.09 -11.72 -9.02
C ALA A 121 -30.51 -12.01 -8.52
N ARG A 122 -30.76 -11.99 -7.19
CA ARG A 122 -32.08 -12.21 -6.59
C ARG A 122 -33.08 -11.13 -6.99
N PHE A 123 -32.60 -9.91 -7.17
CA PHE A 123 -33.42 -8.76 -7.59
C PHE A 123 -33.34 -8.53 -9.11
N GLY A 124 -32.83 -9.50 -9.87
CA GLY A 124 -32.77 -9.40 -11.33
C GLY A 124 -31.76 -8.38 -11.86
N ILE A 125 -30.80 -7.96 -11.03
CA ILE A 125 -29.76 -7.02 -11.41
C ILE A 125 -28.59 -7.81 -12.01
N ASP A 126 -28.23 -7.51 -13.27
CA ASP A 126 -27.06 -8.09 -13.90
C ASP A 126 -25.78 -7.51 -13.25
N GLU A 127 -25.00 -8.38 -12.63
CA GLU A 127 -23.75 -8.00 -11.97
C GLU A 127 -22.76 -7.31 -12.93
N GLN A 128 -22.78 -7.62 -14.22
CA GLN A 128 -21.88 -7.04 -15.20
C GLN A 128 -22.22 -5.57 -15.53
N THR A 129 -23.48 -5.17 -15.33
CA THR A 129 -23.92 -3.78 -15.53
C THR A 129 -23.60 -2.87 -14.35
N VAL A 130 -23.28 -3.45 -13.21
CA VAL A 130 -22.95 -2.69 -11.99
C VAL A 130 -21.59 -2.01 -12.15
N THR A 131 -21.58 -0.71 -11.96
CA THR A 131 -20.37 0.10 -12.06
C THR A 131 -20.04 0.80 -10.73
N HIS A 132 -18.88 1.42 -10.66
CA HIS A 132 -18.42 2.18 -9.50
C HIS A 132 -17.80 3.51 -9.95
N PRO A 133 -17.76 4.54 -9.08
CA PRO A 133 -17.00 5.73 -9.34
C PRO A 133 -15.52 5.38 -9.52
N VAL A 134 -14.89 5.95 -10.54
CA VAL A 134 -13.46 5.75 -10.82
C VAL A 134 -12.69 6.97 -10.32
N THR A 135 -11.83 6.75 -9.33
CA THR A 135 -10.97 7.81 -8.79
C THR A 135 -9.80 8.11 -9.72
N PRO A 136 -9.13 9.27 -9.60
CA PRO A 136 -7.97 9.59 -10.45
C PRO A 136 -6.87 8.53 -10.42
N LYS A 137 -6.63 7.92 -9.24
CA LYS A 137 -5.62 6.87 -9.07
C LYS A 137 -6.03 5.60 -9.83
N TYR A 138 -7.30 5.20 -9.76
CA TYR A 138 -7.82 4.07 -10.53
C TYR A 138 -7.87 4.36 -12.03
N ALA A 139 -8.23 5.58 -12.43
CA ALA A 139 -8.20 5.99 -13.84
C ALA A 139 -6.79 5.86 -14.44
N LYS A 140 -5.76 6.27 -13.70
CA LYS A 140 -4.38 6.10 -14.13
C LYS A 140 -3.96 4.63 -14.21
N LEU A 141 -4.36 3.80 -13.23
CA LEU A 141 -4.14 2.35 -13.28
C LEU A 141 -4.79 1.74 -14.54
N ILE A 142 -6.06 2.08 -14.81
CA ILE A 142 -6.79 1.58 -16.00
C ILE A 142 -6.09 2.00 -17.29
N ALA A 143 -5.64 3.25 -17.38
CA ALA A 143 -4.91 3.73 -18.55
C ALA A 143 -3.61 2.92 -18.78
N THR A 144 -2.86 2.66 -17.71
CA THR A 144 -1.64 1.85 -17.76
C THR A 144 -1.96 0.39 -18.12
N LEU A 145 -3.03 -0.19 -17.56
CA LEU A 145 -3.45 -1.55 -17.90
C LEU A 145 -3.87 -1.65 -19.37
N LYS A 146 -4.62 -0.67 -19.91
CA LYS A 146 -4.99 -0.66 -21.35
C LYS A 146 -3.78 -0.64 -22.26
N GLU A 147 -2.71 0.05 -21.86
CA GLU A 147 -1.47 0.16 -22.61
C GLU A 147 -0.66 -1.14 -22.58
N PHE A 148 -0.49 -1.74 -21.41
CA PHE A 148 0.49 -2.82 -21.21
C PHE A 148 -0.10 -4.23 -21.03
N PHE A 149 -1.41 -4.35 -20.72
CA PHE A 149 -2.03 -5.68 -20.57
C PHE A 149 -1.92 -6.58 -21.82
N PRO A 150 -1.99 -6.05 -23.06
CA PRO A 150 -1.79 -6.88 -24.25
C PRO A 150 -0.39 -7.53 -24.33
N GLU A 151 0.63 -7.00 -23.64
CA GLU A 151 1.98 -7.52 -23.65
C GLU A 151 2.16 -8.72 -22.70
N GLY A 152 1.37 -8.82 -21.63
CA GLY A 152 1.48 -9.93 -20.69
C GLY A 152 0.68 -9.75 -19.40
N LYS A 153 1.01 -10.56 -18.41
CA LYS A 153 0.27 -10.65 -17.16
C LYS A 153 0.61 -9.50 -16.21
N GLN A 154 -0.38 -9.12 -15.39
CA GLN A 154 -0.35 -7.94 -14.55
C GLN A 154 -0.55 -8.31 -13.08
N ILE A 155 0.31 -7.82 -12.19
CA ILE A 155 0.17 -7.99 -10.74
C ILE A 155 -0.13 -6.63 -10.12
N ILE A 156 -1.23 -6.52 -9.39
CA ILE A 156 -1.66 -5.26 -8.75
C ILE A 156 -1.63 -5.44 -7.24
N PHE A 157 -0.80 -4.65 -6.54
CA PHE A 157 -0.73 -4.64 -5.09
C PHE A 157 -1.57 -3.49 -4.52
N THR A 158 -2.55 -3.85 -3.69
CA THR A 158 -3.31 -2.92 -2.85
C THR A 158 -3.61 -3.58 -1.51
N ASP A 159 -3.33 -2.88 -0.41
CA ASP A 159 -3.49 -3.42 0.94
C ASP A 159 -4.93 -3.27 1.47
N GLU A 160 -5.73 -2.41 0.86
CA GLU A 160 -7.11 -2.12 1.23
C GLU A 160 -8.08 -3.20 0.70
N LYS A 161 -8.36 -4.21 1.53
CA LYS A 161 -9.16 -5.38 1.16
C LYS A 161 -10.57 -5.04 0.68
N THR A 162 -11.18 -4.04 1.27
CA THR A 162 -12.54 -3.59 0.95
C THR A 162 -12.66 -3.01 -0.45
N GLN A 163 -11.53 -2.66 -1.08
CA GLN A 163 -11.52 -2.19 -2.47
C GLN A 163 -11.28 -3.30 -3.50
N HIS A 164 -10.98 -4.53 -3.10
CA HIS A 164 -10.59 -5.57 -4.04
C HIS A 164 -11.70 -5.92 -5.03
N GLN A 165 -12.94 -6.09 -4.57
CA GLN A 165 -14.07 -6.42 -5.45
C GLN A 165 -14.45 -5.23 -6.34
N LYS A 166 -14.52 -4.02 -5.76
CA LYS A 166 -14.74 -2.78 -6.50
C LYS A 166 -13.70 -2.61 -7.61
N LEU A 167 -12.42 -2.76 -7.28
CA LEU A 167 -11.32 -2.64 -8.24
C LEU A 167 -11.39 -3.72 -9.33
N LYS A 168 -11.71 -4.95 -8.96
CA LYS A 168 -11.93 -6.05 -9.91
C LYS A 168 -13.01 -5.68 -10.93
N ARG A 169 -14.19 -5.21 -10.50
CA ARG A 169 -15.27 -4.77 -11.40
C ARG A 169 -14.82 -3.62 -12.30
N ILE A 170 -14.19 -2.60 -11.74
CA ILE A 170 -13.67 -1.47 -12.51
C ILE A 170 -12.73 -1.95 -13.62
N ILE A 171 -11.82 -2.88 -13.33
CA ILE A 171 -10.87 -3.45 -14.30
C ILE A 171 -11.60 -4.28 -15.34
N CYS A 172 -12.51 -5.18 -14.95
CA CYS A 172 -13.28 -6.00 -15.85
C CYS A 172 -14.09 -5.15 -16.85
N ASN A 173 -14.80 -4.14 -16.35
CA ASN A 173 -15.59 -3.23 -17.19
C ASN A 173 -14.70 -2.40 -18.13
N ALA A 174 -13.57 -1.87 -17.62
CA ALA A 174 -12.69 -1.01 -18.41
C ALA A 174 -11.91 -1.73 -19.51
N LEU A 175 -11.61 -3.03 -19.31
CA LEU A 175 -10.87 -3.88 -20.26
C LEU A 175 -11.78 -4.87 -21.01
N ASN A 176 -13.09 -4.84 -20.76
CA ASN A 176 -14.08 -5.78 -21.30
C ASN A 176 -13.67 -7.25 -21.08
N LEU A 177 -13.34 -7.56 -19.81
CA LEU A 177 -12.88 -8.89 -19.41
C LEU A 177 -13.95 -9.61 -18.58
N GLU A 178 -14.04 -10.92 -18.81
CA GLU A 178 -14.79 -11.81 -17.94
C GLU A 178 -14.25 -11.73 -16.49
N PRO A 179 -15.13 -11.73 -15.47
CA PRO A 179 -14.72 -11.70 -14.06
C PRO A 179 -13.74 -12.82 -13.66
N SER A 180 -13.76 -13.95 -14.36
CA SER A 180 -12.83 -15.08 -14.19
C SER A 180 -11.38 -14.73 -14.54
N LYS A 181 -11.14 -13.71 -15.39
CA LYS A 181 -9.81 -13.28 -15.84
C LYS A 181 -9.08 -12.40 -14.84
N VAL A 182 -9.79 -11.87 -13.85
CA VAL A 182 -9.23 -11.04 -12.79
C VAL A 182 -9.39 -11.76 -11.45
N ARG A 183 -8.29 -12.21 -10.86
CA ARG A 183 -8.26 -12.94 -9.58
C ARG A 183 -7.90 -12.01 -8.42
N ILE A 184 -8.56 -12.21 -7.29
CA ILE A 184 -8.18 -11.58 -6.02
C ILE A 184 -7.40 -12.61 -5.20
N LEU A 185 -6.28 -12.16 -4.60
CA LEU A 185 -5.46 -12.93 -3.68
C LEU A 185 -5.40 -12.23 -2.32
N ASN A 186 -6.21 -12.68 -1.39
CA ASN A 186 -6.19 -12.28 0.00
C ASN A 186 -6.46 -13.51 0.90
N ALA A 187 -6.46 -13.35 2.21
CA ALA A 187 -6.64 -14.47 3.13
C ALA A 187 -7.97 -15.23 2.91
N GLN A 188 -9.05 -14.50 2.61
CA GLN A 188 -10.37 -15.08 2.37
C GLN A 188 -10.38 -15.93 1.08
N THR A 189 -9.93 -15.38 -0.05
CA THR A 189 -9.94 -16.10 -1.34
C THR A 189 -8.99 -17.28 -1.34
N VAL A 190 -7.88 -17.23 -0.59
CA VAL A 190 -6.98 -18.36 -0.37
C VAL A 190 -7.68 -19.47 0.43
N ALA A 191 -8.41 -19.11 1.49
CA ALA A 191 -9.17 -20.09 2.28
C ALA A 191 -10.32 -20.73 1.47
N GLU A 192 -11.01 -19.94 0.65
CA GLU A 192 -12.07 -20.46 -0.24
C GLU A 192 -11.50 -21.40 -1.31
N ALA A 193 -10.39 -21.03 -1.97
CA ALA A 193 -9.74 -21.88 -2.96
C ALA A 193 -9.23 -23.20 -2.35
N GLY A 194 -8.82 -23.21 -1.08
CA GLY A 194 -8.43 -24.42 -0.35
C GLY A 194 -9.58 -25.37 -0.03
N LYS A 195 -10.83 -24.87 0.07
CA LYS A 195 -12.01 -25.67 0.41
C LYS A 195 -12.65 -26.36 -0.80
N THR A 196 -12.32 -26.00 -2.01
CA THR A 196 -12.91 -26.54 -3.23
C THR A 196 -12.31 -27.90 -3.58
N GLY A 197 -12.93 -28.96 -3.14
CA GLY A 197 -12.59 -30.33 -3.53
C GLY A 197 -13.74 -31.29 -3.32
N LYS A 198 -14.60 -31.52 -4.34
CA LYS A 198 -15.45 -32.71 -4.36
C LYS A 198 -14.52 -33.92 -4.46
N LYS A 199 -14.72 -34.93 -3.59
CA LYS A 199 -13.99 -36.21 -3.70
C LYS A 199 -14.18 -36.75 -5.13
N LEU A 200 -13.10 -36.93 -5.85
CA LEU A 200 -13.12 -37.56 -7.16
C LEU A 200 -13.43 -39.06 -6.99
N LYS A 201 -14.20 -39.62 -7.93
CA LYS A 201 -14.33 -41.08 -8.03
C LYS A 201 -12.98 -41.64 -8.46
N ALA A 202 -12.45 -42.60 -7.69
CA ALA A 202 -11.17 -43.22 -8.00
C ALA A 202 -11.24 -43.92 -9.37
N VAL A 203 -10.29 -43.52 -10.24
CA VAL A 203 -10.05 -44.19 -11.54
C VAL A 203 -8.83 -45.10 -11.31
N LYS A 204 -8.95 -46.37 -11.71
CA LYS A 204 -7.85 -47.33 -11.60
C LYS A 204 -6.93 -47.19 -12.83
N PRO A 205 -5.62 -47.42 -12.66
CA PRO A 205 -4.73 -47.50 -13.83
C PRO A 205 -5.17 -48.60 -14.77
N PRO A 206 -5.00 -48.45 -16.09
CA PRO A 206 -5.31 -49.52 -17.04
C PRO A 206 -4.41 -50.74 -16.75
N LYS A 207 -4.89 -51.93 -17.08
CA LYS A 207 -4.07 -53.14 -16.99
C LYS A 207 -3.02 -53.12 -18.09
N GLU A 208 -1.88 -53.71 -17.81
CA GLU A 208 -0.81 -53.88 -18.77
C GLU A 208 -1.30 -54.56 -20.05
N LEU A 209 -0.74 -54.15 -21.19
CA LEU A 209 -1.03 -54.79 -22.47
C LEU A 209 -0.39 -56.19 -22.51
N PRO A 210 -0.98 -57.18 -23.20
CA PRO A 210 -0.36 -58.47 -23.45
C PRO A 210 0.86 -58.31 -24.38
N ASP A 211 1.72 -59.32 -24.45
CA ASP A 211 2.96 -59.28 -25.22
C ASP A 211 2.73 -59.01 -26.74
N GLU A 212 1.60 -59.45 -27.28
CA GLU A 212 1.16 -59.18 -28.66
C GLU A 212 -0.23 -58.52 -28.68
N PRO A 213 -0.32 -57.20 -28.47
CA PRO A 213 -1.61 -56.57 -28.42
C PRO A 213 -2.19 -56.26 -29.79
N THR A 214 -3.50 -56.42 -29.95
CA THR A 214 -4.23 -55.96 -31.17
C THR A 214 -4.42 -54.47 -31.16
N ASP A 215 -4.60 -53.85 -32.34
CA ASP A 215 -4.81 -52.39 -32.48
C ASP A 215 -6.02 -51.90 -31.64
N ALA A 216 -7.07 -52.70 -31.52
CA ALA A 216 -8.22 -52.39 -30.70
C ALA A 216 -7.88 -52.38 -29.21
N GLN A 217 -6.98 -53.25 -28.75
CA GLN A 217 -6.51 -53.29 -27.36
C GLN A 217 -5.61 -52.08 -27.05
N ILE A 218 -4.76 -51.73 -27.97
CA ILE A 218 -3.89 -50.50 -27.87
C ILE A 218 -4.79 -49.26 -27.80
N ALA A 219 -5.77 -49.11 -28.67
CA ALA A 219 -6.70 -47.96 -28.66
C ALA A 219 -7.43 -47.82 -27.33
N LYS A 220 -7.96 -48.95 -26.79
CA LYS A 220 -8.64 -48.99 -25.51
C LYS A 220 -7.72 -48.67 -24.33
N TYR A 221 -6.50 -49.17 -24.36
CA TYR A 221 -5.47 -48.86 -23.37
C TYR A 221 -5.15 -47.38 -23.32
N ASN A 222 -4.93 -46.76 -24.49
CA ASN A 222 -4.64 -45.34 -24.61
C ASN A 222 -5.80 -44.45 -24.12
N GLU A 223 -7.04 -44.85 -24.40
CA GLU A 223 -8.21 -44.15 -23.88
C GLU A 223 -8.28 -44.23 -22.35
N GLN A 224 -8.04 -45.43 -21.76
CA GLN A 224 -8.04 -45.64 -20.31
C GLN A 224 -6.87 -44.91 -19.65
N MET A 225 -5.67 -44.87 -20.30
CA MET A 225 -4.53 -44.10 -19.80
C MET A 225 -4.85 -42.59 -19.78
N ALA A 226 -5.44 -42.05 -20.85
CA ALA A 226 -5.83 -40.64 -20.90
C ALA A 226 -6.81 -40.29 -19.76
N LEU A 227 -7.79 -41.15 -19.48
CA LEU A 227 -8.71 -40.98 -18.35
C LEU A 227 -8.02 -41.04 -16.98
N TYR A 228 -7.07 -41.95 -16.84
CA TYR A 228 -6.29 -42.10 -15.62
C TYR A 228 -5.34 -40.91 -15.40
N ASP A 229 -4.64 -40.46 -16.45
CA ASP A 229 -3.76 -39.29 -16.40
C ASP A 229 -4.57 -38.02 -16.06
N ALA A 230 -5.75 -37.85 -16.63
CA ALA A 230 -6.66 -36.76 -16.28
C ALA A 230 -7.10 -36.83 -14.81
N TYR A 231 -7.39 -38.03 -14.30
CA TYR A 231 -7.72 -38.22 -12.87
C TYR A 231 -6.53 -37.88 -11.95
N ILE A 232 -5.31 -38.32 -12.27
CA ILE A 232 -4.10 -38.01 -11.49
C ILE A 232 -3.80 -36.51 -11.52
N ALA A 233 -3.91 -35.86 -12.71
CA ALA A 233 -3.73 -34.42 -12.84
C ALA A 233 -4.74 -33.64 -11.97
N GLN A 234 -6.03 -34.04 -12.00
CA GLN A 234 -7.07 -33.44 -11.18
C GLN A 234 -6.88 -33.71 -9.68
N GLN A 235 -6.42 -34.90 -9.29
CA GLN A 235 -6.09 -35.23 -7.91
C GLN A 235 -4.92 -34.39 -7.38
N ASN A 236 -3.87 -34.19 -8.18
CA ASN A 236 -2.75 -33.33 -7.86
C ASN A 236 -3.20 -31.87 -7.70
N GLU A 237 -4.03 -31.35 -8.61
CA GLU A 237 -4.60 -30.00 -8.50
C GLU A 237 -5.45 -29.85 -7.23
N MET A 238 -6.21 -30.86 -6.83
CA MET A 238 -7.01 -30.83 -5.59
C MET A 238 -6.16 -30.90 -4.33
N SER A 239 -4.97 -31.48 -4.38
CA SER A 239 -4.03 -31.56 -3.25
C SER A 239 -3.29 -30.23 -2.99
N LEU A 240 -3.27 -29.32 -3.98
CA LEU A 240 -2.67 -28.01 -3.84
C LEU A 240 -3.41 -27.17 -2.78
N GLY A 241 -2.66 -26.45 -1.98
CA GLY A 241 -3.21 -25.42 -1.08
C GLY A 241 -3.87 -24.29 -1.86
N GLY A 242 -4.78 -23.56 -1.21
CA GLY A 242 -5.51 -22.48 -1.89
C GLY A 242 -4.59 -21.41 -2.53
N LEU A 243 -3.45 -21.15 -1.91
CA LEU A 243 -2.44 -20.22 -2.44
C LEU A 243 -1.80 -20.75 -3.73
N GLU A 244 -1.47 -22.05 -3.75
CA GLU A 244 -0.84 -22.71 -4.89
C GLU A 244 -1.80 -22.83 -6.08
N LYS A 245 -3.10 -23.06 -5.84
CA LYS A 245 -4.14 -23.06 -6.88
C LYS A 245 -4.24 -21.69 -7.56
N ILE A 246 -4.29 -20.61 -6.77
CA ILE A 246 -4.34 -19.26 -7.31
C ILE A 246 -3.06 -18.95 -8.11
N ALA A 247 -1.90 -19.40 -7.62
CA ALA A 247 -0.64 -19.24 -8.33
C ALA A 247 -0.63 -20.01 -9.66
N ALA A 248 -1.10 -21.25 -9.68
CA ALA A 248 -1.20 -22.08 -10.88
C ALA A 248 -2.11 -21.43 -11.94
N ASP A 249 -3.30 -20.95 -11.54
CA ASP A 249 -4.22 -20.23 -12.43
C ASP A 249 -3.55 -19.02 -13.11
N PHE A 250 -2.77 -18.27 -12.33
CA PHE A 250 -2.02 -17.14 -12.87
C PHE A 250 -0.87 -17.59 -13.77
N GLN A 251 -0.05 -18.57 -13.33
CA GLN A 251 1.10 -19.07 -14.08
C GLN A 251 0.71 -19.67 -15.44
N GLU A 252 -0.44 -20.34 -15.52
CA GLU A 252 -0.99 -20.93 -16.74
C GLU A 252 -1.76 -19.94 -17.60
N GLY A 253 -1.98 -18.71 -17.13
CA GLY A 253 -2.66 -17.65 -17.87
C GLY A 253 -4.19 -17.74 -17.84
N ARG A 254 -4.77 -18.61 -17.02
CA ARG A 254 -6.22 -18.64 -16.80
C ARG A 254 -6.72 -17.32 -16.20
N THR A 255 -5.93 -16.74 -15.31
CA THR A 255 -6.21 -15.45 -14.67
C THR A 255 -5.04 -14.47 -14.89
N PRO A 256 -4.98 -13.76 -16.02
CA PRO A 256 -3.84 -12.94 -16.40
C PRO A 256 -3.66 -11.67 -15.57
N ILE A 257 -4.69 -11.27 -14.81
CA ILE A 257 -4.62 -10.13 -13.88
C ILE A 257 -4.88 -10.64 -12.46
N ILE A 258 -4.00 -10.27 -11.52
CA ILE A 258 -4.15 -10.62 -10.11
C ILE A 258 -4.08 -9.39 -9.22
N ILE A 259 -5.06 -9.22 -8.33
CA ILE A 259 -5.10 -8.16 -7.31
C ILE A 259 -4.67 -8.79 -5.99
N CYS A 260 -3.58 -8.28 -5.42
CA CYS A 260 -2.92 -8.84 -4.24
C CYS A 260 -2.87 -7.84 -3.09
N ASN A 261 -2.84 -8.36 -1.87
CA ASN A 261 -2.42 -7.61 -0.69
C ASN A 261 -1.11 -8.19 -0.10
N LYS A 262 -0.76 -7.79 1.10
CA LYS A 262 0.42 -8.29 1.83
C LYS A 262 0.51 -9.83 1.90
N LYS A 263 -0.61 -10.56 1.77
CA LYS A 263 -0.60 -12.04 1.75
C LYS A 263 0.25 -12.61 0.61
N ALA A 264 0.39 -11.89 -0.50
CA ALA A 264 1.19 -12.31 -1.65
C ALA A 264 2.70 -11.99 -1.51
N GLU A 265 3.13 -11.29 -0.46
CA GLU A 265 4.55 -11.01 -0.24
C GLU A 265 5.37 -12.26 0.08
N VAL A 266 4.71 -13.33 0.56
CA VAL A 266 5.38 -14.58 0.99
C VAL A 266 4.72 -15.79 0.33
N GLY A 267 5.53 -16.76 -0.09
CA GLY A 267 5.08 -18.11 -0.44
C GLY A 267 4.41 -18.29 -1.80
N ILE A 268 4.43 -17.29 -2.70
CA ILE A 268 3.79 -17.41 -4.01
C ILE A 268 4.75 -17.04 -5.16
N ASN A 269 4.62 -17.73 -6.28
CA ASN A 269 5.35 -17.45 -7.51
C ASN A 269 4.38 -16.97 -8.59
N LEU A 270 4.62 -15.74 -9.11
CA LEU A 270 3.78 -15.10 -10.11
C LEU A 270 4.61 -14.59 -11.30
N HIS A 271 5.74 -15.25 -11.62
CA HIS A 271 6.75 -14.69 -12.54
C HIS A 271 6.55 -15.07 -14.01
N ARG A 272 5.83 -16.18 -14.31
CA ARG A 272 5.67 -16.61 -15.71
C ARG A 272 4.76 -15.66 -16.49
N GLY A 273 5.33 -14.96 -17.45
CA GLY A 273 4.62 -14.06 -18.34
C GLY A 273 4.21 -12.73 -17.71
N THR A 274 4.68 -12.42 -16.49
CA THR A 274 4.47 -11.13 -15.87
C THR A 274 5.31 -10.08 -16.57
N THR A 275 4.66 -9.02 -17.02
CA THR A 275 5.28 -7.87 -17.66
C THR A 275 5.25 -6.64 -16.77
N ASP A 276 4.26 -6.55 -15.89
CA ASP A 276 4.04 -5.35 -15.08
C ASP A 276 3.62 -5.68 -13.64
N ILE A 277 4.14 -4.89 -12.72
CA ILE A 277 3.77 -4.90 -11.29
C ILE A 277 3.30 -3.50 -10.92
N HIS A 278 2.11 -3.39 -10.38
CA HIS A 278 1.48 -2.13 -10.02
C HIS A 278 1.37 -2.01 -8.50
N HIS A 279 2.03 -1.02 -7.90
CA HIS A 279 1.86 -0.66 -6.50
C HIS A 279 0.80 0.44 -6.40
N LEU A 280 -0.47 0.06 -6.24
CA LEU A 280 -1.57 0.99 -6.06
C LEU A 280 -1.52 1.62 -4.66
N THR A 281 -1.12 0.82 -3.66
CA THR A 281 -0.72 1.28 -2.33
C THR A 281 0.73 0.92 -2.07
N LEU A 282 1.48 1.87 -1.49
CA LEU A 282 2.89 1.69 -1.17
C LEU A 282 3.04 1.04 0.22
N PRO A 283 3.90 0.02 0.37
CA PRO A 283 4.24 -0.49 1.71
C PRO A 283 5.11 0.52 2.47
N TRP A 284 5.34 0.27 3.76
CA TRP A 284 6.15 1.13 4.63
C TRP A 284 7.64 0.80 4.66
N THR A 285 8.02 -0.35 4.11
CA THR A 285 9.41 -0.84 4.16
C THR A 285 9.95 -1.17 2.78
N PRO A 286 11.24 -0.88 2.49
CA PRO A 286 11.89 -1.30 1.25
C PRO A 286 11.89 -2.83 1.07
N ALA A 287 11.96 -3.59 2.16
CA ALA A 287 11.90 -5.05 2.11
C ALA A 287 10.57 -5.55 1.53
N SER A 288 9.42 -4.98 1.94
CA SER A 288 8.12 -5.32 1.36
C SER A 288 8.05 -4.96 -0.13
N VAL A 289 8.62 -3.81 -0.55
CA VAL A 289 8.70 -3.46 -1.99
C VAL A 289 9.50 -4.52 -2.75
N ALA A 290 10.67 -4.90 -2.23
CA ALA A 290 11.52 -5.92 -2.86
C ALA A 290 10.82 -7.29 -2.91
N GLN A 291 10.10 -7.68 -1.85
CA GLN A 291 9.34 -8.93 -1.81
C GLN A 291 8.19 -8.93 -2.83
N ARG A 292 7.42 -7.84 -2.94
CA ARG A 292 6.36 -7.69 -3.96
C ARG A 292 6.92 -7.77 -5.37
N ASN A 293 7.98 -7.03 -5.65
CA ASN A 293 8.64 -7.05 -6.95
C ASN A 293 9.21 -8.44 -7.28
N GLY A 294 9.80 -9.12 -6.30
CA GLY A 294 10.31 -10.49 -6.42
C GLY A 294 9.24 -11.56 -6.67
N ARG A 295 7.94 -11.25 -6.65
CA ARG A 295 6.88 -12.19 -7.07
C ARG A 295 6.78 -12.30 -8.59
N GLY A 296 6.95 -11.18 -9.30
CA GLY A 296 6.91 -11.14 -10.76
C GLY A 296 8.29 -11.11 -11.40
N ALA A 297 9.24 -10.35 -10.83
CA ALA A 297 10.64 -10.26 -11.30
C ALA A 297 11.49 -11.30 -10.56
N ARG A 298 11.58 -12.51 -11.10
CA ARG A 298 12.28 -13.64 -10.46
C ARG A 298 13.04 -14.48 -11.47
N VAL A 299 14.10 -15.16 -11.00
CA VAL A 299 14.79 -16.20 -11.77
C VAL A 299 13.79 -17.27 -12.22
N GLY A 300 13.83 -17.65 -13.49
CA GLY A 300 12.85 -18.54 -14.13
C GLY A 300 11.69 -17.79 -14.81
N SER A 301 11.69 -16.44 -14.81
CA SER A 301 10.80 -15.68 -15.68
C SER A 301 11.16 -15.90 -17.15
N ASN A 302 10.13 -15.98 -17.99
CA ASN A 302 10.28 -16.00 -19.45
C ASN A 302 10.31 -14.59 -20.07
N ARG A 303 10.44 -13.55 -19.24
CA ARG A 303 10.54 -12.14 -19.63
C ARG A 303 11.91 -11.59 -19.24
N ALA A 304 12.52 -10.83 -20.15
CA ALA A 304 13.82 -10.20 -19.91
C ALA A 304 13.75 -9.09 -18.85
N SER A 305 12.61 -8.42 -18.75
CA SER A 305 12.39 -7.33 -17.79
C SER A 305 10.93 -7.29 -17.34
N VAL A 306 10.69 -6.71 -16.17
CA VAL A 306 9.37 -6.44 -15.61
C VAL A 306 9.30 -4.96 -15.24
N ARG A 307 8.26 -4.26 -15.72
CA ARG A 307 8.01 -2.87 -15.37
C ARG A 307 7.36 -2.80 -14.00
N VAL A 308 7.78 -1.83 -13.20
CA VAL A 308 7.21 -1.58 -11.87
C VAL A 308 6.62 -0.17 -11.84
N HIS A 309 5.32 -0.08 -11.60
CA HIS A 309 4.56 1.15 -11.57
C HIS A 309 4.19 1.53 -10.13
N TYR A 310 4.47 2.77 -9.75
CA TYR A 310 4.09 3.34 -8.45
C TYR A 310 3.05 4.44 -8.67
N TYR A 311 1.87 4.29 -8.06
CA TYR A 311 0.77 5.25 -8.19
C TYR A 311 0.75 6.20 -7.00
N CYS A 312 1.16 7.44 -7.22
CA CYS A 312 1.26 8.45 -6.19
C CYS A 312 0.46 9.70 -6.57
N GLY A 313 -0.35 10.19 -5.66
CA GLY A 313 -0.99 11.49 -5.79
C GLY A 313 0.05 12.60 -5.60
N LYS A 314 0.07 13.61 -6.49
CA LYS A 314 0.95 14.77 -6.33
C LYS A 314 0.55 15.58 -5.10
N GLY A 315 1.52 15.93 -4.25
CA GLY A 315 1.28 16.67 -3.01
C GLY A 315 0.48 15.89 -1.96
N SER A 316 0.38 14.56 -2.10
CA SER A 316 -0.32 13.68 -1.18
C SER A 316 0.66 12.92 -0.28
N PHE A 317 0.09 12.21 0.68
CA PHE A 317 0.85 11.35 1.57
C PHE A 317 1.58 10.19 0.86
N ASP A 318 1.10 9.74 -0.31
CA ASP A 318 1.81 8.77 -1.15
C ASP A 318 3.20 9.25 -1.56
N GLU A 319 3.33 10.54 -1.89
CA GLU A 319 4.61 11.15 -2.28
C GLU A 319 5.60 11.15 -1.12
N TYR A 320 5.13 11.49 0.08
CA TYR A 320 5.92 11.37 1.32
C TYR A 320 6.39 9.92 1.54
N ARG A 321 5.45 8.95 1.45
CA ARG A 321 5.77 7.53 1.63
C ARG A 321 6.81 7.04 0.61
N LEU A 322 6.69 7.45 -0.66
CA LEU A 322 7.65 7.09 -1.68
C LEU A 322 9.04 7.69 -1.41
N LYS A 323 9.12 8.95 -0.96
CA LYS A 323 10.39 9.58 -0.56
C LYS A 323 11.02 8.85 0.63
N THR A 324 10.21 8.54 1.65
CA THR A 324 10.66 7.78 2.83
C THR A 324 11.19 6.39 2.46
N LEU A 325 10.50 5.67 1.57
CA LEU A 325 10.96 4.38 1.07
C LEU A 325 12.30 4.49 0.33
N LYS A 326 12.45 5.48 -0.54
CA LYS A 326 13.72 5.72 -1.27
C LYS A 326 14.87 6.02 -0.31
N ARG A 327 14.63 6.87 0.71
CA ARG A 327 15.63 7.20 1.74
C ARG A 327 16.03 5.97 2.55
N LYS A 328 15.06 5.17 3.02
CA LYS A 328 15.33 3.92 3.76
C LYS A 328 16.09 2.90 2.90
N ALA A 329 15.77 2.80 1.61
CA ALA A 329 16.50 1.93 0.68
C ALA A 329 17.94 2.38 0.44
N GLY A 330 18.17 3.68 0.31
CA GLY A 330 19.51 4.28 0.22
C GLY A 330 20.34 3.96 1.46
N TRP A 331 19.78 4.23 2.64
CA TRP A 331 20.44 3.92 3.91
C TRP A 331 20.82 2.44 4.07
N ILE A 332 19.92 1.51 3.75
CA ILE A 332 20.22 0.06 3.77
C ILE A 332 21.36 -0.27 2.78
N SER A 333 21.34 0.34 1.59
CA SER A 333 22.40 0.15 0.59
C SER A 333 23.76 0.64 1.10
N ASP A 334 23.79 1.79 1.80
CA ASP A 334 25.01 2.37 2.34
C ASP A 334 25.59 1.51 3.47
N ILE A 335 24.74 0.96 4.36
CA ILE A 335 25.16 -0.01 5.38
C ILE A 335 25.77 -1.26 4.75
N LEU A 336 25.11 -1.82 3.73
CA LEU A 336 25.58 -3.07 3.11
C LEU A 336 26.86 -2.90 2.29
N ARG A 337 27.13 -1.71 1.78
CA ARG A 337 28.35 -1.37 1.04
C ARG A 337 29.52 -0.94 1.93
N SER A 338 29.25 -0.72 3.20
CA SER A 338 30.14 -0.50 4.34
C SER A 338 31.48 0.20 4.10
N ASP A 339 31.47 1.46 3.68
CA ASP A 339 32.67 2.30 3.74
C ASP A 339 32.51 3.58 4.57
N LYS A 340 31.36 3.79 5.23
CA LYS A 340 31.12 4.99 6.04
C LYS A 340 30.54 4.63 7.40
N SER A 341 31.30 4.92 8.43
CA SER A 341 30.94 4.73 9.84
C SER A 341 29.91 5.74 10.39
N GLU A 342 29.43 6.69 9.60
CA GLU A 342 28.50 7.72 10.03
C GLU A 342 27.10 7.47 9.49
N MET A 343 26.23 6.95 10.36
CA MET A 343 24.80 6.82 10.09
C MET A 343 24.07 8.10 10.51
N GLU A 344 23.51 8.84 9.55
CA GLU A 344 22.53 9.86 9.88
C GLU A 344 21.23 9.17 10.37
N ASN A 345 20.78 9.57 11.56
CA ASN A 345 19.49 9.10 12.08
C ASN A 345 18.35 9.67 11.19
N ALA A 346 17.84 8.83 10.28
CA ALA A 346 16.80 9.20 9.34
C ALA A 346 15.49 9.62 10.03
N ASP A 347 15.24 9.15 11.26
CA ASP A 347 13.97 9.36 11.97
C ASP A 347 13.84 10.79 12.54
N ALA A 348 14.95 11.51 12.77
CA ALA A 348 14.90 12.88 13.30
C ALA A 348 14.25 13.90 12.31
N ASN A 349 14.26 13.61 11.01
CA ASN A 349 13.69 14.47 9.99
C ASN A 349 12.24 14.08 9.62
N ASP A 350 11.75 12.90 10.02
CA ASP A 350 10.45 12.40 9.63
C ASP A 350 9.27 13.27 10.11
N MET A 351 9.33 13.80 11.34
CA MET A 351 8.26 14.66 11.87
C MET A 351 8.14 15.97 11.10
N ILE A 352 9.24 16.60 10.73
CA ILE A 352 9.22 17.88 10.03
C ILE A 352 8.82 17.68 8.55
N GLU A 353 9.31 16.62 7.90
CA GLU A 353 8.84 16.26 6.56
C GLU A 353 7.35 15.94 6.55
N MET A 354 6.83 15.26 7.58
CA MET A 354 5.42 15.00 7.75
C MET A 354 4.61 16.31 7.89
N GLN A 355 5.10 17.28 8.67
CA GLN A 355 4.49 18.60 8.80
C GLN A 355 4.44 19.35 7.46
N MET A 356 5.45 19.20 6.58
CA MET A 356 5.43 19.81 5.25
C MET A 356 4.28 19.30 4.37
N TYR A 357 3.83 18.06 4.55
CA TYR A 357 2.66 17.50 3.83
C TYR A 357 1.32 17.91 4.45
N THR A 358 1.33 18.46 5.68
CA THR A 358 0.14 19.06 6.32
C THR A 358 0.02 20.55 6.05
N ALA A 359 1.01 21.19 5.42
CA ALA A 359 1.01 22.62 5.11
C ALA A 359 -0.22 23.03 4.29
N LYS A 360 -0.79 24.21 4.61
CA LYS A 360 -2.04 24.73 4.02
C LYS A 360 -1.88 25.11 2.55
N ASP A 361 -0.71 25.64 2.20
CA ASP A 361 -0.40 26.11 0.86
C ASP A 361 1.07 25.87 0.49
N ASP A 362 1.41 26.16 -0.78
CA ASP A 362 2.77 26.01 -1.29
C ASP A 362 3.74 27.02 -0.68
N GLY A 363 3.26 28.19 -0.22
CA GLY A 363 4.09 29.20 0.44
C GLY A 363 4.57 28.71 1.81
N GLU A 364 3.67 28.18 2.62
CA GLU A 364 4.01 27.59 3.92
C GLU A 364 4.95 26.39 3.76
N ARG A 365 4.70 25.53 2.75
CA ARG A 365 5.59 24.41 2.42
C ARG A 365 6.99 24.86 2.03
N LEU A 366 7.11 25.90 1.19
CA LEU A 366 8.40 26.47 0.79
C LEU A 366 9.13 27.09 1.98
N ALA A 367 8.44 27.78 2.88
CA ALA A 367 9.02 28.34 4.10
C ALA A 367 9.57 27.23 5.00
N MET A 368 8.83 26.14 5.20
CA MET A 368 9.28 24.97 5.97
C MET A 368 10.50 24.30 5.30
N MET A 369 10.50 24.15 3.96
CA MET A 369 11.64 23.64 3.22
C MET A 369 12.89 24.51 3.39
N GLN A 370 12.76 25.84 3.33
CA GLN A 370 13.88 26.75 3.53
C GLN A 370 14.49 26.60 4.91
N VAL A 371 13.65 26.53 5.96
CA VAL A 371 14.09 26.31 7.34
C VAL A 371 14.85 24.97 7.48
N GLN A 372 14.39 23.92 6.83
CA GLN A 372 15.08 22.62 6.83
C GLN A 372 16.43 22.68 6.10
N MET A 373 16.48 23.34 4.95
CA MET A 373 17.73 23.51 4.20
C MET A 373 18.76 24.28 5.01
N ASP A 374 18.34 25.34 5.70
CA ASP A 374 19.24 26.16 6.52
C ASP A 374 19.73 25.36 7.75
N LYS A 375 18.86 24.55 8.37
CA LYS A 375 19.23 23.62 9.44
C LYS A 375 20.23 22.57 8.96
N ALA A 376 20.00 21.95 7.79
CA ALA A 376 20.88 20.96 7.22
C ALA A 376 22.28 21.55 6.91
N LYS A 377 22.31 22.77 6.32
CA LYS A 377 23.57 23.50 6.06
C LYS A 377 24.32 23.83 7.35
N ALA A 378 23.61 24.26 8.42
CA ALA A 378 24.20 24.55 9.70
C ALA A 378 24.79 23.29 10.36
N ALA A 379 24.04 22.16 10.31
CA ALA A 379 24.50 20.87 10.80
C ALA A 379 25.74 20.36 10.04
N GLN A 380 25.74 20.50 8.71
CA GLN A 380 26.90 20.13 7.90
C GLN A 380 28.15 20.95 8.23
N ARG A 381 28.00 22.28 8.43
CA ARG A 381 29.10 23.15 8.86
C ARG A 381 29.63 22.75 10.25
N ALA A 382 28.73 22.38 11.19
CA ALA A 382 29.13 21.94 12.51
C ALA A 382 29.97 20.65 12.43
N ARG A 383 29.53 19.66 11.63
CA ARG A 383 30.29 18.40 11.42
C ARG A 383 31.64 18.61 10.78
N GLN A 384 31.73 19.49 9.77
CA GLN A 384 33.01 19.81 9.12
C GLN A 384 34.01 20.42 10.13
N LYS A 385 33.53 21.32 11.01
CA LYS A 385 34.34 21.89 12.05
C LYS A 385 34.75 20.86 13.13
N GLU A 386 33.84 19.97 13.48
CA GLU A 386 34.13 18.87 14.43
C GLU A 386 35.22 17.94 13.87
N GLN A 387 35.09 17.54 12.61
CA GLN A 387 36.08 16.69 11.96
C GLN A 387 37.42 17.37 11.87
N ALA A 388 37.47 18.66 11.50
CA ALA A 388 38.70 19.43 11.47
C ALA A 388 39.35 19.53 12.85
N ALA A 389 38.56 19.66 13.92
CA ALA A 389 39.10 19.69 15.29
C ALA A 389 39.65 18.33 15.71
N ILE A 390 39.00 17.21 15.31
CA ILE A 390 39.50 15.85 15.56
C ILE A 390 40.83 15.62 14.81
N ASP A 391 40.88 16.01 13.54
CA ASP A 391 42.09 15.85 12.72
C ASP A 391 43.24 16.65 13.29
N LEU A 392 42.99 17.89 13.71
CA LEU A 392 43.99 18.73 14.38
C LEU A 392 44.44 18.12 15.70
N GLN A 393 43.52 17.57 16.49
CA GLN A 393 43.85 16.88 17.75
C GLN A 393 44.75 15.66 17.53
N ASN A 394 44.47 14.87 16.50
CA ASN A 394 45.27 13.71 16.13
C ASN A 394 46.67 14.13 15.64
N TYR A 395 46.72 15.21 14.86
CA TYR A 395 48.00 15.79 14.41
C TYR A 395 48.85 16.28 15.61
N ILE A 396 48.26 17.02 16.56
CA ILE A 396 48.94 17.45 17.79
C ILE A 396 49.48 16.26 18.58
N LYS A 397 48.72 15.20 18.73
CA LYS A 397 49.19 13.98 19.43
C LYS A 397 50.39 13.35 18.72
N ALA A 398 50.37 13.31 17.36
CA ALA A 398 51.47 12.77 16.58
C ALA A 398 52.75 13.64 16.72
N GLN A 399 52.63 14.96 16.68
CA GLN A 399 53.74 15.89 16.82
C GLN A 399 54.33 15.88 18.24
N HIS A 400 53.49 15.81 19.26
CA HIS A 400 53.92 15.65 20.64
C HIS A 400 54.70 14.34 20.86
N ALA A 401 54.26 13.25 20.22
CA ALA A 401 54.97 11.99 20.28
C ALA A 401 56.32 12.02 19.55
N ALA A 402 56.48 12.91 18.56
CA ALA A 402 57.74 13.19 17.88
C ALA A 402 58.68 14.14 18.63
N GLY A 403 58.23 14.68 19.78
CA GLY A 403 59.07 15.58 20.60
C GLY A 403 59.10 17.05 20.13
N GLU A 404 58.13 17.45 19.28
CA GLU A 404 58.02 18.82 18.78
C GLU A 404 57.22 19.74 19.72
N ASP A 405 57.46 21.06 19.67
CA ASP A 405 56.70 22.04 20.43
C ASP A 405 55.31 22.24 19.77
N VAL A 406 54.28 21.85 20.51
CA VAL A 406 52.88 21.89 20.03
C VAL A 406 52.06 23.03 20.68
N ALA A 407 52.68 23.95 21.35
CA ALA A 407 51.98 25.00 22.09
C ALA A 407 51.08 25.88 21.17
N ALA A 408 51.57 26.25 19.99
CA ALA A 408 50.80 27.03 19.01
C ALA A 408 49.61 26.25 18.42
N LEU A 409 49.80 24.97 18.11
CA LEU A 409 48.76 24.07 17.59
C LEU A 409 47.67 23.77 18.63
N THR A 410 48.06 23.67 19.91
CA THR A 410 47.13 23.50 21.04
C THR A 410 46.24 24.72 21.21
N ALA A 411 46.82 25.94 21.08
CA ALA A 411 46.03 27.17 21.10
C ALA A 411 45.05 27.28 19.91
N GLU A 412 45.44 26.79 18.74
CA GLU A 412 44.57 26.72 17.57
C GLU A 412 43.41 25.70 17.76
N LEU A 413 43.68 24.55 18.37
CA LEU A 413 42.67 23.55 18.71
C LEU A 413 41.63 24.13 19.69
N GLU A 414 42.04 24.87 20.70
CA GLU A 414 41.10 25.50 21.64
C GLU A 414 40.23 26.57 20.97
N ARG A 415 40.78 27.33 20.03
CA ARG A 415 39.98 28.27 19.19
C ARG A 415 38.97 27.51 18.32
N SER A 416 39.39 26.44 17.70
CA SER A 416 38.53 25.58 16.86
C SER A 416 37.38 24.97 17.66
N LYS A 417 37.63 24.49 18.87
CA LYS A 417 36.61 23.99 19.81
C LYS A 417 35.61 25.07 20.20
N ALA A 418 36.08 26.28 20.54
CA ALA A 418 35.23 27.41 20.91
C ALA A 418 34.31 27.83 19.70
N GLU A 419 34.82 27.76 18.49
CA GLU A 419 34.02 28.00 17.30
C GLU A 419 32.97 26.87 17.02
N LEU A 420 33.32 25.63 17.30
CA LEU A 420 32.41 24.49 17.22
C LEU A 420 31.25 24.63 18.22
N GLU A 421 31.56 25.06 19.47
CA GLU A 421 30.53 25.33 20.49
C GLU A 421 29.56 26.43 20.05
N LYS A 422 30.06 27.50 19.45
CA LYS A 422 29.19 28.56 18.87
C LYS A 422 28.31 28.04 17.76
N THR A 423 28.87 27.23 16.87
CA THR A 423 28.11 26.67 15.72
C THR A 423 27.05 25.68 16.20
N THR A 424 27.36 24.85 17.20
CA THR A 424 26.40 23.93 17.84
C THR A 424 25.29 24.68 18.58
N ALA A 425 25.61 25.80 19.25
CA ALA A 425 24.63 26.67 19.89
C ALA A 425 23.71 27.35 18.86
N GLU A 426 24.19 27.74 17.68
CA GLU A 426 23.39 28.23 16.58
C GLU A 426 22.42 27.15 16.07
N VAL A 427 22.88 25.92 15.86
CA VAL A 427 22.03 24.80 15.47
C VAL A 427 20.93 24.53 16.50
N ALA A 428 21.26 24.61 17.80
CA ALA A 428 20.29 24.47 18.89
C ALA A 428 19.24 25.60 18.89
N LYS A 429 19.65 26.86 18.64
CA LYS A 429 18.75 28.01 18.49
C LYS A 429 17.81 27.83 17.29
N PHE A 430 18.31 27.36 16.16
CA PHE A 430 17.44 27.02 15.01
C PHE A 430 16.40 25.95 15.37
N LYS A 431 16.79 24.93 16.13
CA LYS A 431 15.89 23.90 16.62
C LYS A 431 14.80 24.47 17.54
N GLN A 432 15.15 25.38 18.45
CA GLN A 432 14.20 26.08 19.32
C GLN A 432 13.28 27.04 18.54
N ALA A 433 13.81 27.79 17.57
CA ALA A 433 13.01 28.71 16.76
C ALA A 433 11.98 27.98 15.88
N VAL A 434 12.34 26.82 15.37
CA VAL A 434 11.40 25.94 14.62
C VAL A 434 10.31 25.39 15.54
N MET A 435 10.69 24.95 16.76
CA MET A 435 9.72 24.48 17.77
C MET A 435 8.79 25.63 18.25
N ALA A 436 9.33 26.84 18.44
CA ALA A 436 8.54 28.01 18.85
C ALA A 436 7.58 28.48 17.74
N LYS A 437 8.00 28.46 16.46
CA LYS A 437 7.10 28.74 15.33
C LYS A 437 6.02 27.68 15.16
N ALA A 438 6.35 26.42 15.39
CA ALA A 438 5.38 25.34 15.36
C ALA A 438 4.38 25.41 16.55
N ALA A 439 4.73 26.07 17.65
CA ALA A 439 3.86 26.27 18.80
C ALA A 439 2.97 27.54 18.70
N ASN A 440 3.37 28.53 17.88
CA ASN A 440 2.66 29.81 17.75
C ASN A 440 1.77 29.89 16.45
N ASN A 441 1.78 28.87 15.64
CA ASN A 441 0.87 28.69 14.51
C ASN A 441 -0.12 27.58 14.78
#